data_cfbf2f569a3b196376c2937619f81742
#
_entry.id   cfbf2f569a3b196376c2937619f81742
#
_cell.length_a   1.000
_cell.length_b   1.000
_cell.length_c   1.000
_cell.angle_alpha   90.00
_cell.angle_beta   90.00
_cell.angle_gamma   90.00
#
_symmetry.space_group_name_H-M   'P 1'
#
loop_
_entity.id
_entity.type
_entity.pdbx_description
1 polymer ?
#
loop_
_entity_poly.entity_id
_entity_poly.type
_entity_poly.pdbx_seq_one_letter_code
_entity_poly.pdbx_strand_id
1 'polypeptide(L)'
;NEELLFVGNDHGLYAGLHGGKHWIPFNQGMPAVAVHDLKIQPEAKDLVVGTHGRSIYKVNISELEQLNPSILESNVHLFAPDKIRASSRWGRSWSAFGTPYIPSTPIKWYQNQAGPALITVELDGTIAFTVDVQGIKGLQEWSYSLNLDKDLVKDFEKKSKKSLKAASDGTYYLPKGNYTVRIRNGKAESKQPLIIE
;
A
#
# COMPACT_ATOMS: atom_id res chain seq x y z
N ASN A 1 7.27 17.74 9.59
CA ASN A 1 7.37 16.92 10.81
C ASN A 1 8.81 16.98 11.31
N GLU A 2 9.06 17.68 12.42
CA GLU A 2 10.40 17.85 13.01
C GLU A 2 10.97 16.54 13.59
N GLU A 3 10.15 15.53 13.76
CA GLU A 3 10.54 14.21 14.26
C GLU A 3 11.08 13.28 13.17
N LEU A 4 10.90 13.63 11.87
CA LEU A 4 11.37 12.86 10.73
C LEU A 4 12.45 13.64 9.99
N LEU A 5 13.66 13.10 9.99
CA LEU A 5 14.83 13.71 9.35
C LEU A 5 15.32 12.79 8.21
N PHE A 6 15.95 13.39 7.21
CA PHE A 6 16.63 12.66 6.13
C PHE A 6 18.06 13.13 5.99
N VAL A 7 18.96 12.17 5.84
CA VAL A 7 20.39 12.44 5.58
C VAL A 7 20.85 11.63 4.39
N GLY A 8 21.39 12.32 3.41
CA GLY A 8 22.13 11.74 2.30
C GLY A 8 23.63 11.79 2.57
N ASN A 9 24.36 10.74 2.23
CA ASN A 9 25.80 10.68 2.29
C ASN A 9 26.37 9.90 1.09
N ASP A 10 27.67 9.63 1.07
CA ASP A 10 28.34 8.91 -0.03
C ASP A 10 27.90 7.45 -0.18
N HIS A 11 27.20 6.89 0.80
CA HIS A 11 26.77 5.50 0.82
C HIS A 11 25.26 5.30 0.63
N GLY A 12 24.48 6.41 0.60
CA GLY A 12 23.03 6.34 0.38
C GLY A 12 22.22 7.31 1.21
N LEU A 13 20.95 6.95 1.40
CA LEU A 13 19.96 7.73 2.12
C LEU A 13 19.60 7.06 3.45
N TYR A 14 19.43 7.88 4.49
CA TYR A 14 19.00 7.44 5.81
C TYR A 14 17.81 8.29 6.28
N ALA A 15 16.89 7.63 6.97
CA ALA A 15 15.79 8.29 7.65
C ALA A 15 16.04 8.26 9.17
N GLY A 16 15.97 9.41 9.82
CA GLY A 16 16.04 9.58 11.25
C GLY A 16 14.64 9.72 11.83
N LEU A 17 14.31 8.89 12.79
CA LEU A 17 13.04 8.91 13.52
C LEU A 17 13.25 9.53 14.90
N HIS A 18 12.17 10.09 15.49
CA HIS A 18 12.19 10.72 16.81
C HIS A 18 13.26 11.82 16.95
N GLY A 19 13.27 12.76 16.01
CA GLY A 19 14.25 13.84 16.01
C GLY A 19 15.68 13.35 15.80
N GLY A 20 15.86 12.24 15.09
CA GLY A 20 17.19 11.67 14.79
C GLY A 20 17.77 10.77 15.89
N LYS A 21 16.97 10.34 16.87
CA LYS A 21 17.41 9.38 17.90
C LYS A 21 17.64 7.98 17.32
N HIS A 22 16.94 7.62 16.25
CA HIS A 22 17.08 6.33 15.56
C HIS A 22 17.24 6.56 14.07
N TRP A 23 18.31 6.04 13.49
CA TRP A 23 18.58 6.12 12.06
C TRP A 23 18.42 4.75 11.43
N ILE A 24 17.70 4.71 10.31
CA ILE A 24 17.52 3.51 9.49
C ILE A 24 17.98 3.78 8.05
N PRO A 25 18.62 2.81 7.37
CA PRO A 25 18.86 2.91 5.94
C PRO A 25 17.53 3.03 5.20
N PHE A 26 17.46 3.98 4.26
CA PHE A 26 16.24 4.24 3.48
C PHE A 26 16.53 4.15 1.98
N ASN A 27 17.18 3.06 1.57
CA ASN A 27 17.69 2.85 0.21
C ASN A 27 16.84 1.87 -0.61
N GLN A 28 15.68 1.43 -0.13
CA GLN A 28 14.90 0.42 -0.82
C GLN A 28 14.54 0.87 -2.24
N GLY A 29 14.95 0.09 -3.26
CA GLY A 29 14.80 0.45 -4.67
C GLY A 29 15.87 1.40 -5.22
N MET A 30 16.82 1.85 -4.40
CA MET A 30 17.92 2.70 -4.81
C MET A 30 19.26 1.96 -4.59
N PRO A 31 20.21 1.96 -5.54
CA PRO A 31 21.53 1.39 -5.33
C PRO A 31 22.31 2.19 -4.28
N ALA A 32 23.35 1.57 -3.72
CA ALA A 32 24.32 2.32 -2.91
C ALA A 32 25.03 3.37 -3.79
N VAL A 33 24.74 4.64 -3.55
CA VAL A 33 25.22 5.77 -4.35
C VAL A 33 25.24 7.03 -3.50
N ALA A 34 26.18 7.93 -3.78
CA ALA A 34 26.25 9.22 -3.11
C ALA A 34 24.97 10.05 -3.37
N VAL A 35 24.37 10.52 -2.28
CA VAL A 35 23.21 11.40 -2.30
C VAL A 35 23.69 12.84 -2.11
N HIS A 36 23.46 13.69 -3.11
CA HIS A 36 23.96 15.06 -3.15
C HIS A 36 22.93 16.10 -2.72
N ASP A 37 21.64 15.82 -2.97
CA ASP A 37 20.58 16.77 -2.61
C ASP A 37 19.30 16.03 -2.23
N LEU A 38 18.54 16.64 -1.32
CA LEU A 38 17.26 16.15 -0.82
C LEU A 38 16.24 17.28 -0.83
N LYS A 39 15.09 17.04 -1.42
CA LYS A 39 13.98 17.99 -1.43
C LYS A 39 12.68 17.28 -1.06
N ILE A 40 11.95 17.83 -0.10
CA ILE A 40 10.60 17.38 0.23
C ILE A 40 9.61 18.30 -0.47
N GLN A 41 8.69 17.71 -1.23
CA GLN A 41 7.51 18.39 -1.74
C GLN A 41 6.38 18.19 -0.70
N PRO A 42 5.98 19.25 0.03
CA PRO A 42 5.17 19.08 1.23
C PRO A 42 3.70 18.68 0.95
N GLU A 43 3.12 19.11 -0.18
CA GLU A 43 1.73 18.81 -0.52
C GLU A 43 1.55 17.35 -0.95
N ALA A 44 2.44 16.84 -1.82
CA ALA A 44 2.44 15.46 -2.25
C ALA A 44 3.12 14.51 -1.26
N LYS A 45 3.85 15.06 -0.26
CA LYS A 45 4.68 14.30 0.68
C LYS A 45 5.71 13.42 -0.03
N ASP A 46 6.27 13.95 -1.10
CA ASP A 46 7.28 13.28 -1.90
C ASP A 46 8.67 13.76 -1.50
N LEU A 47 9.54 12.82 -1.13
CA LEU A 47 10.97 13.04 -1.00
C LEU A 47 11.63 12.80 -2.35
N VAL A 48 12.29 13.83 -2.89
CA VAL A 48 13.08 13.76 -4.10
C VAL A 48 14.56 13.70 -3.71
N VAL A 49 15.27 12.73 -4.28
CA VAL A 49 16.66 12.40 -3.93
C VAL A 49 17.54 12.56 -5.17
N GLY A 50 18.41 13.54 -5.16
CA GLY A 50 19.42 13.75 -6.19
C GLY A 50 20.68 12.93 -5.90
N THR A 51 21.09 12.07 -6.84
CA THR A 51 22.25 11.19 -6.67
C THR A 51 23.38 11.53 -7.63
N HIS A 52 24.60 11.14 -7.29
CA HIS A 52 25.75 11.29 -8.18
C HIS A 52 25.75 10.27 -9.32
N GLY A 53 25.35 10.72 -10.52
CA GLY A 53 25.43 9.93 -11.75
C GLY A 53 24.49 8.71 -11.85
N ARG A 54 23.54 8.54 -10.92
CA ARG A 54 22.62 7.40 -10.88
C ARG A 54 21.14 7.78 -10.90
N SER A 55 20.82 8.95 -11.46
CA SER A 55 19.42 9.40 -11.60
C SER A 55 18.89 10.19 -10.39
N ILE A 56 17.65 10.62 -10.50
CA ILE A 56 16.86 11.23 -9.44
C ILE A 56 15.80 10.21 -9.02
N TYR A 57 15.69 9.97 -7.71
CA TYR A 57 14.69 9.08 -7.13
C TYR A 57 13.59 9.90 -6.47
N LYS A 58 12.41 9.32 -6.42
CA LYS A 58 11.25 9.89 -5.74
C LYS A 58 10.57 8.82 -4.92
N VAL A 59 10.23 9.14 -3.67
CA VAL A 59 9.48 8.25 -2.78
C VAL A 59 8.47 9.05 -1.99
N ASN A 60 7.27 8.53 -1.85
CA ASN A 60 6.26 9.10 -0.98
C ASN A 60 6.57 8.74 0.48
N ILE A 61 6.54 9.73 1.37
CA ILE A 61 6.89 9.60 2.79
C ILE A 61 5.69 9.73 3.73
N SER A 62 4.46 9.67 3.19
CA SER A 62 3.23 9.86 3.98
C SER A 62 3.13 8.92 5.17
N GLU A 63 3.50 7.65 4.99
CA GLU A 63 3.45 6.64 6.04
C GLU A 63 4.55 6.87 7.08
N LEU A 64 5.76 7.29 6.65
CA LEU A 64 6.84 7.64 7.56
C LEU A 64 6.47 8.82 8.45
N GLU A 65 5.79 9.83 7.91
CA GLU A 65 5.33 10.99 8.67
C GLU A 65 4.26 10.65 9.72
N GLN A 66 3.52 9.57 9.51
CA GLN A 66 2.50 9.09 10.46
C GLN A 66 3.10 8.22 11.57
N LEU A 67 4.31 7.68 11.39
CA LEU A 67 4.94 6.85 12.40
C LEU A 67 5.14 7.65 13.69
N ASN A 68 4.56 7.13 14.75
CA ASN A 68 4.66 7.65 16.09
C ASN A 68 4.89 6.48 17.08
N PRO A 69 5.23 6.75 18.35
CA PRO A 69 5.49 5.68 19.32
C PRO A 69 4.37 4.65 19.42
N SER A 70 3.11 5.07 19.38
CA SER A 70 1.96 4.17 19.46
C SER A 70 1.90 3.19 18.27
N ILE A 71 2.20 3.66 17.05
CA ILE A 71 2.27 2.80 15.87
C ILE A 71 3.46 1.85 15.95
N LEU A 72 4.63 2.36 16.35
CA LEU A 72 5.86 1.56 16.45
C LEU A 72 5.80 0.46 17.52
N GLU A 73 5.01 0.67 18.58
CA GLU A 73 4.76 -0.32 19.63
C GLU A 73 3.63 -1.29 19.25
N SER A 74 2.78 -0.94 18.30
CA SER A 74 1.71 -1.83 17.83
C SER A 74 2.29 -3.02 17.08
N ASN A 75 1.67 -4.20 17.23
CA ASN A 75 2.09 -5.38 16.47
C ASN A 75 1.81 -5.23 14.98
N VAL A 76 0.70 -4.58 14.62
CA VAL A 76 0.33 -4.27 13.24
C VAL A 76 -0.49 -2.98 13.18
N HIS A 77 -0.20 -2.13 12.20
CA HIS A 77 -0.96 -0.91 11.92
C HIS A 77 -1.16 -0.77 10.41
N LEU A 78 -2.42 -0.69 9.97
CA LEU A 78 -2.79 -0.47 8.58
C LEU A 78 -2.97 1.03 8.33
N PHE A 79 -2.29 1.55 7.31
CA PHE A 79 -2.52 2.92 6.85
C PHE A 79 -3.76 2.98 5.94
N ALA A 80 -4.47 4.09 5.98
CA ALA A 80 -5.65 4.26 5.15
C ALA A 80 -5.27 4.31 3.66
N PRO A 81 -5.81 3.42 2.82
CA PRO A 81 -5.62 3.53 1.37
C PRO A 81 -6.29 4.78 0.81
N ASP A 82 -5.76 5.29 -0.30
CA ASP A 82 -6.38 6.37 -1.04
C ASP A 82 -7.76 5.96 -1.59
N LYS A 83 -8.63 6.96 -1.80
CA LYS A 83 -9.89 6.75 -2.50
C LYS A 83 -9.64 6.38 -3.95
N ILE A 84 -10.41 5.43 -4.46
CA ILE A 84 -10.24 4.89 -5.80
C ILE A 84 -11.43 5.26 -6.65
N ARG A 85 -11.15 5.82 -7.81
CA ARG A 85 -12.19 6.06 -8.81
C ARG A 85 -12.43 4.81 -9.64
N ALA A 86 -13.65 4.26 -9.57
CA ALA A 86 -14.04 3.14 -10.40
C ALA A 86 -13.95 3.49 -11.89
N SER A 87 -13.52 2.53 -12.69
CA SER A 87 -13.41 2.72 -14.14
C SER A 87 -13.97 1.52 -14.91
N SER A 88 -14.75 1.81 -15.94
CA SER A 88 -15.23 0.78 -16.88
C SER A 88 -14.11 0.14 -17.73
N ARG A 89 -12.87 0.65 -17.62
CA ARG A 89 -11.68 0.11 -18.30
C ARG A 89 -11.01 -1.03 -17.56
N TRP A 90 -11.37 -1.28 -16.31
CA TRP A 90 -10.78 -2.37 -15.53
C TRP A 90 -11.00 -3.71 -16.22
N GLY A 91 -9.92 -4.48 -16.42
CA GLY A 91 -9.92 -5.76 -17.11
C GLY A 91 -10.14 -5.68 -18.63
N ARG A 92 -10.08 -4.49 -19.23
CA ARG A 92 -10.23 -4.31 -20.69
C ARG A 92 -8.90 -3.94 -21.32
N SER A 93 -8.62 -4.51 -22.48
CA SER A 93 -7.52 -4.07 -23.33
C SER A 93 -7.98 -2.98 -24.29
N TRP A 94 -7.04 -2.12 -24.68
CA TRP A 94 -7.29 -1.08 -25.68
C TRP A 94 -7.42 -1.64 -27.10
N SER A 95 -6.80 -2.79 -27.37
CA SER A 95 -6.83 -3.47 -28.67
C SER A 95 -6.96 -4.98 -28.49
N ALA A 96 -7.28 -5.70 -29.56
CA ALA A 96 -7.42 -7.15 -29.55
C ALA A 96 -6.16 -7.90 -29.09
N PHE A 97 -4.98 -7.28 -29.25
CA PHE A 97 -3.68 -7.85 -28.85
C PHE A 97 -3.04 -7.13 -27.68
N GLY A 98 -3.75 -6.17 -27.07
CA GLY A 98 -3.25 -5.40 -25.93
C GLY A 98 -3.40 -6.14 -24.60
N THR A 99 -2.59 -5.77 -23.63
CA THR A 99 -2.76 -6.24 -22.25
C THR A 99 -3.96 -5.54 -21.58
N PRO A 100 -4.79 -6.25 -20.80
CA PRO A 100 -5.87 -5.64 -20.06
C PRO A 100 -5.34 -4.62 -19.04
N TYR A 101 -6.08 -3.55 -18.82
CA TYR A 101 -5.79 -2.60 -17.75
C TYR A 101 -6.21 -3.18 -16.40
N ILE A 102 -5.23 -3.57 -15.60
CA ILE A 102 -5.44 -4.07 -14.24
C ILE A 102 -5.32 -2.88 -13.29
N PRO A 103 -6.41 -2.54 -12.54
CA PRO A 103 -6.32 -1.52 -11.51
C PRO A 103 -5.39 -1.98 -10.39
N SER A 104 -4.78 -1.04 -9.71
CA SER A 104 -3.93 -1.35 -8.57
C SER A 104 -4.02 -0.24 -7.51
N THR A 105 -4.05 -0.64 -6.25
CA THR A 105 -3.91 0.25 -5.09
C THR A 105 -2.93 -0.35 -4.10
N PRO A 106 -2.00 0.45 -3.54
CA PRO A 106 -1.11 -0.03 -2.51
C PRO A 106 -1.88 -0.20 -1.20
N ILE A 107 -1.75 -1.35 -0.58
CA ILE A 107 -2.13 -1.61 0.81
C ILE A 107 -0.85 -1.55 1.61
N LYS A 108 -0.74 -0.54 2.48
CA LYS A 108 0.46 -0.23 3.23
C LYS A 108 0.22 -0.44 4.71
N TRP A 109 1.16 -1.08 5.39
CA TRP A 109 1.07 -1.32 6.82
C TRP A 109 2.44 -1.32 7.49
N TYR A 110 2.43 -1.11 8.78
CA TYR A 110 3.58 -1.35 9.66
C TYR A 110 3.35 -2.63 10.44
N GLN A 111 4.37 -3.46 10.59
CA GLN A 111 4.37 -4.58 11.54
C GLN A 111 5.66 -4.62 12.35
N ASN A 112 5.52 -4.90 13.65
CA ASN A 112 6.65 -4.87 14.57
C ASN A 112 7.51 -6.14 14.54
N GLN A 113 6.96 -7.24 14.04
CA GLN A 113 7.65 -8.53 13.95
C GLN A 113 7.47 -9.13 12.55
N ALA A 114 8.52 -9.82 12.07
CA ALA A 114 8.41 -10.61 10.85
C ALA A 114 7.40 -11.75 11.04
N GLY A 115 6.68 -12.07 9.98
CA GLY A 115 5.71 -13.17 9.98
C GLY A 115 4.57 -12.96 9.00
N PRO A 116 3.67 -13.95 8.89
CA PRO A 116 2.54 -13.87 7.98
C PRO A 116 1.55 -12.78 8.41
N ALA A 117 1.00 -12.09 7.43
CA ALA A 117 -0.11 -11.17 7.60
C ALA A 117 -1.25 -11.56 6.66
N LEU A 118 -2.44 -11.76 7.22
CA LEU A 118 -3.66 -12.02 6.46
C LEU A 118 -4.32 -10.69 6.14
N ILE A 119 -4.44 -10.38 4.85
CA ILE A 119 -5.18 -9.22 4.35
C ILE A 119 -6.56 -9.69 3.89
N THR A 120 -7.61 -9.03 4.36
CA THR A 120 -9.00 -9.30 3.98
C THR A 120 -9.67 -8.01 3.54
N VAL A 121 -10.42 -8.07 2.44
CA VAL A 121 -11.28 -6.97 1.97
C VAL A 121 -12.72 -7.41 2.09
N GLU A 122 -13.54 -6.62 2.77
CA GLU A 122 -14.93 -6.96 3.06
C GLU A 122 -15.89 -5.79 2.79
N LEU A 123 -17.13 -6.10 2.43
CA LEU A 123 -18.24 -5.16 2.32
C LEU A 123 -19.33 -5.61 3.30
N ASP A 124 -19.65 -4.76 4.30
CA ASP A 124 -20.66 -5.05 5.32
C ASP A 124 -20.51 -6.44 5.95
N GLY A 125 -19.25 -6.81 6.28
CA GLY A 125 -18.89 -8.10 6.86
C GLY A 125 -18.87 -9.28 5.87
N THR A 126 -19.14 -9.04 4.59
CA THR A 126 -19.02 -10.07 3.54
C THR A 126 -17.64 -10.00 2.91
N ILE A 127 -16.87 -11.07 3.02
CA ILE A 127 -15.52 -11.15 2.46
C ILE A 127 -15.60 -11.14 0.92
N ALA A 128 -14.85 -10.26 0.32
CA ALA A 128 -14.70 -10.13 -1.13
C ALA A 128 -13.35 -10.71 -1.60
N PHE A 129 -12.31 -10.56 -0.78
CA PHE A 129 -10.96 -10.99 -1.12
C PHE A 129 -10.17 -11.32 0.14
N THR A 130 -9.26 -12.28 0.03
CA THR A 130 -8.32 -12.62 1.10
C THR A 130 -6.98 -13.08 0.53
N VAL A 131 -5.89 -12.72 1.21
CA VAL A 131 -4.54 -13.15 0.84
C VAL A 131 -3.63 -13.21 2.07
N ASP A 132 -2.78 -14.24 2.11
CA ASP A 132 -1.67 -14.31 3.04
C ASP A 132 -0.40 -13.73 2.40
N VAL A 133 0.22 -12.79 3.09
CA VAL A 133 1.48 -12.18 2.68
C VAL A 133 2.54 -12.37 3.76
N GLN A 134 3.78 -12.60 3.36
CA GLN A 134 4.90 -12.63 4.28
C GLN A 134 5.44 -11.22 4.46
N GLY A 135 5.40 -10.73 5.70
CA GLY A 135 5.95 -9.43 6.04
C GLY A 135 7.23 -9.54 6.87
N ILE A 136 8.07 -8.55 6.76
CA ILE A 136 9.23 -8.33 7.64
C ILE A 136 8.91 -7.21 8.63
N LYS A 137 9.71 -7.05 9.66
CA LYS A 137 9.57 -5.92 10.58
C LYS A 137 9.74 -4.58 9.83
N GLY A 138 8.82 -3.62 10.05
CA GLY A 138 8.85 -2.28 9.49
C GLY A 138 7.65 -1.99 8.58
N LEU A 139 7.82 -0.97 7.73
CA LEU A 139 6.82 -0.61 6.72
C LEU A 139 6.78 -1.64 5.61
N GLN A 140 5.58 -2.01 5.23
CA GLN A 140 5.30 -2.98 4.19
C GLN A 140 4.32 -2.38 3.18
N GLU A 141 4.38 -2.88 1.95
CA GLU A 141 3.44 -2.55 0.89
C GLU A 141 3.09 -3.81 0.09
N TRP A 142 1.82 -3.97 -0.21
CA TRP A 142 1.32 -4.99 -1.13
C TRP A 142 0.34 -4.36 -2.11
N SER A 143 0.51 -4.67 -3.40
CA SER A 143 -0.30 -4.11 -4.48
C SER A 143 -1.56 -4.92 -4.69
N TYR A 144 -2.72 -4.35 -4.41
CA TYR A 144 -4.02 -4.98 -4.57
C TYR A 144 -4.67 -4.59 -5.89
N SER A 145 -5.05 -5.59 -6.67
CA SER A 145 -5.66 -5.40 -8.01
C SER A 145 -7.16 -5.09 -8.00
N LEU A 146 -7.75 -4.85 -6.83
CA LEU A 146 -9.19 -4.56 -6.66
C LEU A 146 -10.11 -5.69 -7.18
N ASN A 147 -9.59 -6.89 -7.29
CA ASN A 147 -10.34 -8.07 -7.70
C ASN A 147 -11.11 -8.69 -6.52
N LEU A 148 -12.12 -9.42 -6.86
CA LEU A 148 -12.89 -10.27 -5.96
C LEU A 148 -12.47 -11.72 -6.20
N ASP A 149 -12.32 -12.50 -5.14
CA ASP A 149 -12.00 -13.93 -5.28
C ASP A 149 -13.11 -14.68 -6.00
N LYS A 150 -12.77 -15.44 -7.03
CA LYS A 150 -13.74 -16.12 -7.89
C LYS A 150 -14.67 -17.04 -7.10
N ASP A 151 -14.13 -17.72 -6.10
CA ASP A 151 -14.91 -18.65 -5.26
C ASP A 151 -15.89 -17.93 -4.34
N LEU A 152 -15.65 -16.64 -4.05
CA LEU A 152 -16.50 -15.82 -3.20
C LEU A 152 -17.58 -15.04 -3.97
N VAL A 153 -17.53 -15.02 -5.31
CA VAL A 153 -18.43 -14.19 -6.15
C VAL A 153 -19.90 -14.44 -5.82
N LYS A 154 -20.34 -15.71 -5.81
CA LYS A 154 -21.76 -16.07 -5.58
C LYS A 154 -22.24 -15.67 -4.18
N ASP A 155 -21.41 -15.88 -3.18
CA ASP A 155 -21.72 -15.53 -1.80
C ASP A 155 -21.75 -14.00 -1.61
N PHE A 156 -20.81 -13.32 -2.23
CA PHE A 156 -20.74 -11.86 -2.23
C PHE A 156 -21.97 -11.23 -2.91
N GLU A 157 -22.38 -11.70 -4.11
CA GLU A 157 -23.58 -11.21 -4.79
C GLU A 157 -24.84 -11.40 -3.93
N LYS A 158 -25.00 -12.59 -3.34
CA LYS A 158 -26.15 -12.92 -2.49
C LYS A 158 -26.24 -12.01 -1.27
N LYS A 159 -25.12 -11.78 -0.58
CA LYS A 159 -25.10 -11.02 0.67
C LYS A 159 -25.09 -9.51 0.42
N SER A 160 -24.34 -9.02 -0.55
CA SER A 160 -24.24 -7.60 -0.87
C SER A 160 -25.41 -7.09 -1.71
N LYS A 161 -26.22 -7.98 -2.28
CA LYS A 161 -27.31 -7.65 -3.24
C LYS A 161 -26.81 -6.93 -4.48
N LYS A 162 -25.52 -7.06 -4.83
CA LYS A 162 -24.90 -6.46 -6.01
C LYS A 162 -24.66 -7.55 -7.06
N SER A 163 -25.16 -7.32 -8.27
CA SER A 163 -24.84 -8.21 -9.40
C SER A 163 -23.49 -7.84 -10.00
N LEU A 164 -22.64 -8.82 -10.21
CA LEU A 164 -21.30 -8.67 -10.74
C LEU A 164 -21.22 -9.23 -12.16
N LYS A 165 -20.43 -8.59 -13.01
CA LYS A 165 -20.07 -9.12 -14.31
C LYS A 165 -18.55 -9.24 -14.39
N ALA A 166 -18.08 -10.38 -14.88
CA ALA A 166 -16.68 -10.52 -15.20
C ALA A 166 -16.28 -9.50 -16.26
N ALA A 167 -15.12 -8.90 -16.08
CA ALA A 167 -14.50 -8.06 -17.09
C ALA A 167 -14.00 -8.92 -18.28
N SER A 168 -13.46 -8.29 -19.33
CA SER A 168 -13.02 -9.00 -20.53
C SER A 168 -11.87 -9.98 -20.27
N ASP A 169 -11.08 -9.74 -19.23
CA ASP A 169 -10.01 -10.63 -18.76
C ASP A 169 -10.51 -11.79 -17.87
N GLY A 170 -11.82 -11.89 -17.65
CA GLY A 170 -12.44 -12.91 -16.81
C GLY A 170 -12.35 -12.64 -15.31
N THR A 171 -11.86 -11.45 -14.91
CA THR A 171 -11.75 -11.03 -13.51
C THR A 171 -13.02 -10.31 -13.05
N TYR A 172 -13.44 -10.58 -11.82
CA TYR A 172 -14.48 -9.81 -11.15
C TYR A 172 -13.80 -8.73 -10.32
N TYR A 173 -14.07 -7.46 -10.64
CA TYR A 173 -13.57 -6.32 -9.89
C TYR A 173 -14.58 -5.82 -8.88
N LEU A 174 -14.10 -5.25 -7.79
CA LEU A 174 -14.95 -4.67 -6.75
C LEU A 174 -15.82 -3.54 -7.34
N PRO A 175 -17.15 -3.57 -7.18
CA PRO A 175 -18.02 -2.47 -7.56
C PRO A 175 -17.84 -1.26 -6.61
N LYS A 176 -18.37 -0.12 -7.01
CA LYS A 176 -18.43 1.07 -6.13
C LYS A 176 -18.99 0.72 -4.75
N GLY A 177 -18.36 1.23 -3.70
CA GLY A 177 -18.75 0.94 -2.33
C GLY A 177 -17.71 1.34 -1.30
N ASN A 178 -18.13 1.26 -0.03
CA ASN A 178 -17.27 1.51 1.13
C ASN A 178 -16.89 0.15 1.72
N TYR A 179 -15.70 -0.30 1.39
CA TYR A 179 -15.13 -1.56 1.87
C TYR A 179 -14.33 -1.33 3.14
N THR A 180 -14.09 -2.39 3.87
CA THR A 180 -13.11 -2.43 4.96
C THR A 180 -11.94 -3.30 4.53
N VAL A 181 -10.73 -2.75 4.54
CA VAL A 181 -9.51 -3.54 4.50
C VAL A 181 -9.12 -3.85 5.93
N ARG A 182 -8.83 -5.10 6.18
CA ARG A 182 -8.38 -5.61 7.48
C ARG A 182 -7.05 -6.33 7.29
N ILE A 183 -6.12 -6.08 8.18
CA ILE A 183 -4.87 -6.85 8.25
C ILE A 183 -4.75 -7.48 9.62
N ARG A 184 -4.33 -8.75 9.64
CA ARG A 184 -4.11 -9.52 10.86
C ARG A 184 -2.72 -10.14 10.86
N ASN A 185 -1.98 -9.92 11.93
CA ASN A 185 -0.71 -10.60 12.20
C ASN A 185 -0.83 -11.29 13.57
N GLY A 186 -0.92 -12.62 13.58
CA GLY A 186 -1.23 -13.38 14.79
C GLY A 186 -2.60 -12.99 15.39
N LYS A 187 -2.58 -12.49 16.63
CA LYS A 187 -3.78 -12.01 17.33
C LYS A 187 -4.05 -10.51 17.10
N ALA A 188 -3.08 -9.79 16.60
CA ALA A 188 -3.21 -8.35 16.36
C ALA A 188 -3.94 -8.08 15.04
N GLU A 189 -4.75 -7.04 15.05
CA GLU A 189 -5.58 -6.64 13.91
C GLU A 189 -5.61 -5.12 13.76
N SER A 190 -5.60 -4.66 12.52
CA SER A 190 -5.83 -3.25 12.17
C SER A 190 -6.75 -3.20 10.96
N LYS A 191 -7.60 -2.16 10.87
CA LYS A 191 -8.56 -2.01 9.79
C LYS A 191 -8.68 -0.57 9.34
N GLN A 192 -8.94 -0.37 8.05
CA GLN A 192 -9.14 0.94 7.43
C GLN A 192 -10.22 0.86 6.35
N PRO A 193 -10.93 1.96 6.06
CA PRO A 193 -11.85 2.01 4.95
C PRO A 193 -11.11 2.01 3.61
N LEU A 194 -11.66 1.29 2.62
CA LEU A 194 -11.28 1.34 1.21
C LEU A 194 -12.50 1.82 0.43
N ILE A 195 -12.42 3.03 -0.11
CA ILE A 195 -13.54 3.69 -0.77
C ILE A 195 -13.34 3.60 -2.28
N ILE A 196 -14.33 3.01 -2.98
CA ILE A 196 -14.39 2.95 -4.45
C ILE A 196 -15.59 3.80 -4.90
N GLU A 197 -15.33 4.94 -5.53
CA GLU A 197 -16.31 5.93 -5.98
C GLU A 197 -16.43 6.09 -7.51
#